data_d59c5e4f72ea4a737a8a15ff3d2edbf8
#
_entry.id   d59c5e4f72ea4a737a8a15ff3d2edbf8
#
_cell.length_a   1.000
_cell.length_b   1.000
_cell.length_c   1.000
_cell.angle_alpha   90.00
_cell.angle_beta   90.00
_cell.angle_gamma   90.00
#
_symmetry.space_group_name_H-M   'P 1'
#
loop_
_entity.id
_entity.type
_entity.pdbx_description
1 polymer ?
#
loop_
_entity_poly.entity_id
_entity_poly.type
_entity_poly.pdbx_seq_one_letter_code
_entity_poly.pdbx_strand_id
1 'polypeptide(L)'
;MTSFVKKTGVFPFISMIFLNAFIDLGHKIIIQNTIFKVYDGSTQIILTAIINGLILLPFILLYTPTGFLSDRFKKAKIMQWSATAAVVITLLITLFYYLGCFQLAFAMTFILAIQSAFYSPAKYGYIRELAGKDNLAAA
;
A
#
# COMPACT_ATOMS: atom_id res chain seq x y z
N MET A 1 -22.93 -7.31 -15.38
CA MET A 1 -22.11 -6.24 -14.77
C MET A 1 -22.87 -5.41 -13.73
N THR A 2 -24.12 -5.07 -13.94
CA THR A 2 -24.93 -4.21 -13.03
C THR A 2 -25.33 -4.86 -11.70
N SER A 3 -25.35 -6.18 -11.57
CA SER A 3 -25.75 -6.87 -10.33
C SER A 3 -24.64 -6.94 -9.27
N PHE A 4 -23.38 -6.92 -9.67
CA PHE A 4 -22.23 -6.97 -8.76
C PHE A 4 -22.06 -5.64 -8.00
N VAL A 5 -22.21 -4.52 -8.69
CA VAL A 5 -22.06 -3.17 -8.10
C VAL A 5 -23.15 -2.87 -7.07
N LYS A 6 -24.31 -3.54 -7.15
CA LYS A 6 -25.43 -3.39 -6.18
C LYS A 6 -25.28 -4.19 -4.90
N LYS A 7 -24.24 -5.06 -4.76
CA LYS A 7 -24.00 -5.76 -3.49
C LYS A 7 -23.54 -4.77 -2.42
N THR A 8 -24.18 -4.84 -1.28
CA THR A 8 -23.80 -4.06 -0.09
C THR A 8 -22.33 -4.35 0.27
N GLY A 9 -21.49 -3.30 0.24
CA GLY A 9 -20.06 -3.43 0.55
C GLY A 9 -19.10 -3.22 -0.63
N VAL A 10 -19.58 -3.25 -1.88
CA VAL A 10 -18.72 -3.05 -3.06
C VAL A 10 -18.22 -1.62 -3.14
N PHE A 11 -19.09 -0.65 -2.92
CA PHE A 11 -18.71 0.78 -2.98
C PHE A 11 -17.65 1.16 -1.93
N PRO A 12 -17.82 0.89 -0.63
CA PRO A 12 -16.77 1.15 0.36
C PRO A 12 -15.48 0.37 0.07
N PHE A 13 -15.56 -0.83 -0.49
CA PHE A 13 -14.40 -1.61 -0.89
C PHE A 13 -13.61 -0.93 -2.02
N ILE A 14 -14.28 -0.48 -3.09
CA ILE A 14 -13.64 0.25 -4.19
C ILE A 14 -13.01 1.55 -3.69
N SER A 15 -13.72 2.30 -2.84
CA SER A 15 -13.20 3.54 -2.24
C SER A 15 -11.92 3.29 -1.43
N MET A 16 -11.88 2.20 -0.66
CA MET A 16 -10.73 1.83 0.14
C MET A 16 -9.52 1.42 -0.74
N ILE A 17 -9.75 0.67 -1.81
CA ILE A 17 -8.69 0.31 -2.78
C ILE A 17 -8.15 1.58 -3.44
N PHE A 18 -9.03 2.46 -3.90
CA PHE A 18 -8.66 3.70 -4.55
C PHE A 18 -7.81 4.58 -3.62
N LEU A 19 -8.26 4.80 -2.38
CA LEU A 19 -7.53 5.62 -1.40
C LEU A 19 -6.17 5.00 -1.05
N ASN A 20 -6.09 3.69 -0.87
CA ASN A 20 -4.81 3.04 -0.58
C ASN A 20 -3.84 3.17 -1.76
N ALA A 21 -4.30 2.95 -2.99
CA ALA A 21 -3.49 3.14 -4.19
C ALA A 21 -3.05 4.60 -4.37
N PHE A 22 -3.94 5.54 -4.06
CA PHE A 22 -3.63 6.97 -4.11
C PHE A 22 -2.54 7.36 -3.11
N ILE A 23 -2.61 6.83 -1.88
CA ILE A 23 -1.58 7.05 -0.85
C ILE A 23 -0.23 6.49 -1.31
N ASP A 24 -0.20 5.24 -1.78
CA ASP A 24 1.03 4.56 -2.21
C ASP A 24 1.71 5.30 -3.38
N LEU A 25 0.92 5.66 -4.40
CA LEU A 25 1.43 6.39 -5.57
C LEU A 25 1.82 7.83 -5.23
N GLY A 26 0.98 8.52 -4.46
CA GLY A 26 1.25 9.89 -4.01
C GLY A 26 2.55 9.97 -3.20
N HIS A 27 2.73 9.06 -2.24
CA HIS A 27 3.97 8.99 -1.46
C HIS A 27 5.18 8.71 -2.34
N LYS A 28 5.08 7.77 -3.28
CA LYS A 28 6.18 7.45 -4.21
C LYS A 28 6.58 8.66 -5.06
N ILE A 29 5.62 9.42 -5.57
CA ILE A 29 5.89 10.63 -6.35
C ILE A 29 6.56 11.70 -5.48
N ILE A 30 6.07 11.92 -4.26
CA ILE A 30 6.61 12.93 -3.34
C ILE A 30 8.05 12.60 -2.97
N ILE A 31 8.35 11.33 -2.61
CA ILE A 31 9.69 10.94 -2.21
C ILE A 31 10.69 11.04 -3.37
N GLN A 32 10.29 10.61 -4.56
CA GLN A 32 11.13 10.75 -5.76
C GLN A 32 11.40 12.23 -6.09
N ASN A 33 10.38 13.06 -6.06
CA ASN A 33 10.53 14.48 -6.30
C ASN A 33 11.44 15.16 -5.25
N THR A 34 11.37 14.72 -3.98
CA THR A 34 12.26 15.21 -2.92
C THR A 34 13.71 14.83 -3.19
N ILE A 35 13.96 13.58 -3.60
CA ILE A 35 15.31 13.14 -3.99
C ILE A 35 15.85 13.99 -5.12
N PHE A 36 15.06 14.27 -6.15
CA PHE A 36 15.44 15.09 -7.29
C PHE A 36 15.72 16.55 -6.95
N LYS A 37 15.07 17.08 -5.90
CA LYS A 37 15.24 18.48 -5.49
C LYS A 37 16.37 18.69 -4.48
N VAL A 38 16.67 17.69 -3.66
CA VAL A 38 17.58 17.82 -2.51
C VAL A 38 18.97 17.24 -2.81
N TYR A 39 19.04 16.26 -3.72
CA TYR A 39 20.28 15.56 -4.03
C TYR A 39 20.62 15.63 -5.51
N ASP A 40 21.91 15.67 -5.83
CA ASP A 40 22.43 15.78 -7.20
C ASP A 40 23.33 14.59 -7.56
N GLY A 41 23.51 14.36 -8.87
CA GLY A 41 24.48 13.45 -9.45
C GLY A 41 24.29 11.99 -9.03
N SER A 42 25.38 11.33 -8.65
CA SER A 42 25.38 9.92 -8.28
C SER A 42 24.54 9.60 -7.04
N THR A 43 24.48 10.53 -6.09
CA THR A 43 23.67 10.37 -4.86
C THR A 43 22.18 10.25 -5.18
N GLN A 44 21.68 11.05 -6.10
CA GLN A 44 20.30 11.01 -6.58
C GLN A 44 19.95 9.63 -7.18
N ILE A 45 20.84 9.10 -8.03
CA ILE A 45 20.64 7.80 -8.68
C ILE A 45 20.63 6.68 -7.64
N ILE A 46 21.59 6.67 -6.72
CA ILE A 46 21.71 5.67 -5.66
C ILE A 46 20.49 5.68 -4.75
N LEU A 47 20.06 6.86 -4.27
CA LEU A 47 18.89 6.98 -3.42
C LEU A 47 17.62 6.53 -4.12
N THR A 48 17.44 6.86 -5.39
CA THR A 48 16.31 6.41 -6.20
C THR A 48 16.29 4.88 -6.31
N ALA A 49 17.44 4.25 -6.55
CA ALA A 49 17.56 2.79 -6.61
C ALA A 49 17.25 2.15 -5.26
N ILE A 50 17.79 2.68 -4.14
CA ILE A 50 17.54 2.21 -2.79
C ILE A 50 16.04 2.28 -2.45
N ILE A 51 15.38 3.41 -2.70
CA ILE A 51 13.96 3.58 -2.40
C ILE A 51 13.09 2.61 -3.20
N ASN A 52 13.37 2.42 -4.48
CA ASN A 52 12.64 1.43 -5.27
C ASN A 52 12.87 -0.01 -4.74
N GLY A 53 14.09 -0.33 -4.33
CA GLY A 53 14.40 -1.60 -3.68
C GLY A 53 13.67 -1.79 -2.35
N LEU A 54 13.64 -0.74 -1.51
CA LEU A 54 12.93 -0.76 -0.23
C LEU A 54 11.42 -0.96 -0.38
N ILE A 55 10.82 -0.45 -1.46
CA ILE A 55 9.40 -0.68 -1.75
C ILE A 55 9.16 -2.14 -2.18
N LEU A 56 10.05 -2.71 -2.99
CA LEU A 56 9.89 -4.06 -3.52
C LEU A 56 10.18 -5.16 -2.50
N LEU A 57 11.17 -4.93 -1.63
CA LEU A 57 11.70 -5.92 -0.69
C LEU A 57 10.63 -6.52 0.24
N PRO A 58 9.73 -5.75 0.89
CA PRO A 58 8.66 -6.32 1.70
C PRO A 58 7.71 -7.21 0.92
N PHE A 59 7.41 -6.87 -0.34
CA PHE A 59 6.54 -7.72 -1.18
C PHE A 59 7.18 -9.08 -1.44
N ILE A 60 8.48 -9.14 -1.69
CA ILE A 60 9.19 -10.40 -1.92
C ILE A 60 9.28 -11.23 -0.64
N LEU A 61 9.70 -10.61 0.48
CA LEU A 61 9.93 -11.32 1.74
C LEU A 61 8.64 -11.74 2.43
N LEU A 62 7.62 -10.90 2.38
CA LEU A 62 6.37 -11.10 3.10
C LEU A 62 5.27 -11.77 2.27
N TYR A 63 5.49 -12.06 1.00
CA TYR A 63 4.48 -12.64 0.12
C TYR A 63 3.87 -13.93 0.69
N THR A 64 4.71 -14.87 1.12
CA THR A 64 4.25 -16.15 1.69
C THR A 64 3.60 -15.99 3.06
N PRO A 65 4.22 -15.32 4.06
CA PRO A 65 3.61 -15.16 5.38
C PRO A 65 2.33 -14.33 5.37
N THR A 66 2.24 -13.30 4.51
CA THR A 66 1.03 -12.48 4.41
C THR A 66 -0.13 -13.21 3.73
N GLY A 67 0.17 -14.08 2.75
CA GLY A 67 -0.81 -14.99 2.16
C GLY A 67 -1.40 -15.91 3.21
N PHE A 68 -0.57 -16.60 3.99
CA PHE A 68 -1.01 -17.46 5.08
C PHE A 68 -1.86 -16.72 6.13
N LEU A 69 -1.45 -15.51 6.51
CA LEU A 69 -2.18 -14.69 7.47
C LEU A 69 -3.55 -14.27 6.92
N SER A 70 -3.61 -13.91 5.64
CA SER A 70 -4.85 -13.55 4.94
C SER A 70 -5.85 -14.70 4.87
N ASP A 71 -5.39 -15.95 4.83
CA ASP A 71 -6.27 -17.12 4.83
C ASP A 71 -6.78 -17.47 6.24
N ARG A 72 -6.00 -17.18 7.27
CA ARG A 72 -6.33 -17.48 8.67
C ARG A 72 -7.29 -16.48 9.31
N PHE A 73 -7.23 -15.22 8.92
CA PHE A 73 -8.05 -14.16 9.50
C PHE A 73 -9.11 -13.64 8.52
N LYS A 74 -10.14 -12.98 9.06
CA LYS A 74 -11.16 -12.32 8.23
C LYS A 74 -10.50 -11.23 7.37
N LYS A 75 -10.54 -11.38 6.07
CA LYS A 75 -9.89 -10.49 5.08
C LYS A 75 -10.28 -9.02 5.25
N ALA A 76 -11.58 -8.76 5.48
CA ALA A 76 -12.07 -7.41 5.76
C ALA A 76 -11.37 -6.78 6.98
N LYS A 77 -11.07 -7.58 8.03
CA LYS A 77 -10.42 -7.10 9.23
C LYS A 77 -8.96 -6.74 8.99
N ILE A 78 -8.24 -7.58 8.24
CA ILE A 78 -6.85 -7.29 7.82
C ILE A 78 -6.81 -6.00 6.99
N MET A 79 -7.73 -5.85 6.04
CA MET A 79 -7.81 -4.63 5.22
C MET A 79 -8.07 -3.38 6.06
N GLN A 80 -8.99 -3.44 7.04
CA GLN A 80 -9.27 -2.33 7.95
C GLN A 80 -8.04 -1.94 8.78
N TRP A 81 -7.36 -2.92 9.38
CA TRP A 81 -6.14 -2.69 10.16
C TRP A 81 -5.02 -2.09 9.29
N SER A 82 -4.82 -2.65 8.10
CA SER A 82 -3.86 -2.13 7.13
C SER A 82 -4.18 -0.70 6.70
N ALA A 83 -5.44 -0.39 6.40
CA ALA A 83 -5.85 0.96 6.03
C ALA A 83 -5.66 1.96 7.17
N THR A 84 -5.98 1.57 8.41
CA THR A 84 -5.73 2.42 9.59
C THR A 84 -4.23 2.66 9.79
N ALA A 85 -3.41 1.62 9.66
CA ALA A 85 -1.96 1.74 9.73
C ALA A 85 -1.43 2.68 8.63
N ALA A 86 -1.94 2.59 7.39
CA ALA A 86 -1.56 3.49 6.30
C ALA A 86 -1.81 4.97 6.66
N VAL A 87 -2.96 5.28 7.25
CA VAL A 87 -3.28 6.65 7.68
C VAL A 87 -2.26 7.15 8.72
N VAL A 88 -1.98 6.36 9.74
CA VAL A 88 -1.01 6.73 10.79
C VAL A 88 0.39 6.94 10.20
N ILE A 89 0.85 6.00 9.37
CA ILE A 89 2.17 6.07 8.73
C ILE A 89 2.26 7.31 7.83
N THR A 90 1.22 7.60 7.05
CA THR A 90 1.19 8.77 6.15
C THR A 90 1.21 10.09 6.91
N LEU A 91 0.51 10.17 8.05
CA LEU A 91 0.56 11.35 8.92
C LEU A 91 1.96 11.55 9.50
N LEU A 92 2.64 10.48 9.92
CA LEU A 92 4.03 10.55 10.40
C LEU A 92 4.99 10.96 9.29
N ILE A 93 4.84 10.42 8.08
CA ILE A 93 5.63 10.82 6.91
C ILE A 93 5.46 12.33 6.65
N THR A 94 4.21 12.80 6.65
CA THR A 94 3.90 14.23 6.44
C THR A 94 4.56 15.10 7.51
N LEU A 95 4.51 14.68 8.76
CA LEU A 95 5.16 15.36 9.88
C LEU A 95 6.69 15.42 9.68
N PHE A 96 7.34 14.32 9.28
CA PHE A 96 8.78 14.29 9.03
C PHE A 96 9.19 15.17 7.85
N TYR A 97 8.38 15.25 6.80
CA TYR A 97 8.60 16.20 5.71
C TYR A 97 8.50 17.66 6.20
N TYR A 98 7.50 17.96 7.03
CA TYR A 98 7.34 19.29 7.59
C TYR A 98 8.50 19.70 8.52
N LEU A 99 9.04 18.75 9.28
CA LEU A 99 10.20 18.95 10.16
C LEU A 99 11.54 18.96 9.40
N GLY A 100 11.55 18.72 8.08
CA GLY A 100 12.77 18.63 7.28
C GLY A 100 13.58 17.35 7.51
N CYS A 101 13.05 16.37 8.23
CA CYS A 101 13.70 15.10 8.53
C CYS A 101 13.52 14.09 7.37
N PHE A 102 14.07 14.37 6.20
CA PHE A 102 13.88 13.58 4.98
C PHE A 102 14.34 12.12 5.14
N GLN A 103 15.41 11.87 5.91
CA GLN A 103 15.92 10.52 6.16
C GLN A 103 14.89 9.64 6.89
N LEU A 104 14.17 10.21 7.88
CA LEU A 104 13.09 9.50 8.58
C LEU A 104 11.88 9.27 7.66
N ALA A 105 11.53 10.24 6.83
CA ALA A 105 10.48 10.08 5.83
C ALA A 105 10.82 8.95 4.83
N PHE A 106 12.10 8.83 4.43
CA PHE A 106 12.58 7.74 3.58
C PHE A 106 12.51 6.38 4.27
N ALA A 107 12.92 6.29 5.55
CA ALA A 107 12.78 5.07 6.34
C ALA A 107 11.32 4.62 6.49
N MET A 108 10.39 5.56 6.64
CA MET A 108 8.95 5.27 6.72
C MET A 108 8.37 4.70 5.41
N THR A 109 9.04 4.90 4.27
CA THR A 109 8.66 4.25 3.00
C THR A 109 8.69 2.74 3.12
N PHE A 110 9.68 2.18 3.82
CA PHE A 110 9.77 0.74 4.07
C PHE A 110 8.60 0.24 4.92
N ILE A 111 8.21 0.99 5.95
CA ILE A 111 7.07 0.64 6.81
C ILE A 111 5.76 0.71 6.01
N LEU A 112 5.59 1.71 5.14
CA LEU A 112 4.44 1.81 4.25
C LEU A 112 4.40 0.64 3.26
N ALA A 113 5.54 0.22 2.72
CA ALA A 113 5.64 -0.94 1.84
C ALA A 113 5.31 -2.26 2.55
N ILE A 114 5.71 -2.43 3.82
CA ILE A 114 5.27 -3.55 4.66
C ILE A 114 3.75 -3.56 4.79
N GLN A 115 3.13 -2.43 5.12
CA GLN A 115 1.67 -2.31 5.23
C GLN A 115 0.98 -2.71 3.92
N SER A 116 1.48 -2.24 2.78
CA SER A 116 0.93 -2.57 1.46
C SER A 116 1.11 -4.06 1.11
N ALA A 117 2.18 -4.70 1.57
CA ALA A 117 2.40 -6.14 1.42
C ALA A 117 1.37 -6.98 2.21
N PHE A 118 0.93 -6.53 3.39
CA PHE A 118 -0.16 -7.17 4.15
C PHE A 118 -1.54 -6.91 3.51
N TYR A 119 -1.76 -5.71 3.00
CA TYR A 119 -3.02 -5.33 2.37
C TYR A 119 -3.31 -6.12 1.10
N SER A 120 -2.28 -6.37 0.28
CA SER A 120 -2.41 -6.91 -1.07
C SER A 120 -3.10 -8.28 -1.13
N PRO A 121 -2.66 -9.35 -0.42
CA PRO A 121 -3.32 -10.64 -0.46
C PRO A 121 -4.73 -10.62 0.16
N ALA A 122 -4.95 -9.83 1.20
CA ALA A 122 -6.27 -9.65 1.81
C ALA A 122 -7.27 -9.02 0.81
N LYS A 123 -6.83 -8.03 0.03
CA LYS A 123 -7.62 -7.42 -1.04
C LYS A 123 -8.06 -8.43 -2.09
N TYR A 124 -7.15 -9.22 -2.62
CA TYR A 124 -7.49 -10.24 -3.62
C TYR A 124 -8.37 -11.35 -3.07
N GLY A 125 -8.12 -11.76 -1.83
CA GLY A 125 -8.97 -12.73 -1.15
C GLY A 125 -10.41 -12.20 -0.93
N TYR A 126 -10.56 -10.92 -0.60
CA TYR A 126 -11.87 -10.30 -0.40
C TYR A 126 -12.64 -10.10 -1.72
N ILE A 127 -11.95 -9.83 -2.83
CA ILE A 127 -12.55 -9.81 -4.17
C ILE A 127 -13.22 -11.15 -4.47
N ARG A 128 -12.55 -12.28 -4.16
CA ARG A 128 -13.11 -13.62 -4.34
C ARG A 128 -14.37 -13.85 -3.51
N GLU A 129 -14.40 -13.34 -2.29
CA GLU A 129 -15.58 -13.44 -1.42
C GLU A 129 -16.77 -12.60 -1.94
N LEU A 130 -16.51 -11.40 -2.45
CA LEU A 130 -17.54 -10.53 -3.02
C LEU A 130 -18.08 -11.01 -4.35
N ALA A 131 -17.21 -11.45 -5.26
CA ALA A 131 -17.58 -11.87 -6.60
C ALA A 131 -18.32 -13.20 -6.59
N GLY A 132 -17.94 -14.14 -5.69
CA GLY A 132 -18.34 -15.53 -5.76
C GLY A 132 -17.59 -16.29 -6.86
N LYS A 133 -17.68 -17.63 -6.82
CA LYS A 133 -16.89 -18.49 -7.73
C LYS A 133 -17.23 -18.26 -9.22
N ASP A 134 -18.48 -17.90 -9.52
CA ASP A 134 -18.99 -17.83 -10.90
C ASP A 134 -18.71 -16.48 -11.58
N ASN A 135 -18.33 -15.44 -10.83
CA ASN A 135 -18.14 -14.07 -11.36
C ASN A 135 -16.70 -13.54 -11.20
N LEU A 136 -15.74 -14.41 -10.91
CA LEU A 136 -14.36 -14.03 -10.66
C LEU A 136 -13.68 -13.35 -11.86
N ALA A 137 -14.06 -13.73 -13.08
CA ALA A 137 -13.53 -13.15 -14.32
C ALA A 137 -14.10 -11.74 -14.62
N ALA A 138 -15.18 -11.35 -13.94
CA ALA A 138 -15.85 -10.05 -14.13
C ALA A 138 -15.54 -9.05 -12.99
N ALA A 139 -14.80 -9.47 -11.95
CA ALA A 139 -14.41 -8.67 -10.79
C ALA A 139 -12.96 -8.20 -10.87
#